data_202b194cb6777582ace6f94c0f3dd2a8
#
_entry.id   202b194cb6777582ace6f94c0f3dd2a8
#
_cell.length_a   1.000
_cell.length_b   1.000
_cell.length_c   1.000
_cell.angle_alpha   90.00
_cell.angle_beta   90.00
_cell.angle_gamma   90.00
#
_symmetry.space_group_name_H-M   'P 1'
#
loop_
_entity.id
_entity.type
_entity.pdbx_description
1 polymer ?
#
loop_
_entity_poly.entity_id
_entity_poly.type
_entity_poly.pdbx_seq_one_letter_code
_entity_poly.pdbx_strand_id
1 'polypeptide(L)'
;MSARIGAHVDQADPLAEAASRDADLVQFFLGDPQSWKKPSVAYAGGAAALRADAEAAGVDLYVHAPYVINVASTNNRIRIPSRKLLQQTLSLAAEIGAQGVIVHGGHVTADDDPSAGLDNWRKCVEGLDLAVPMLIENTAGGTNAMARRLSTLEQLWDAISAASGFEEVGFCLDTCHAHAAGEELAGLVERVSAITGRIDLVHANDSRDGFGSGADRHTTLGQGQVDLDGLAEVVRSAGAPIVVETPGEGHLDDLAWLRRVLAD
;
A
#
# COMPACT_ATOMS: atom_id res chain seq x y z
N MET A 1 -8.22 -14.47 -15.73
CA MET A 1 -8.82 -14.61 -14.37
C MET A 1 -9.21 -13.20 -13.93
N SER A 2 -10.36 -13.02 -13.30
CA SER A 2 -10.74 -11.72 -12.72
C SER A 2 -9.74 -11.33 -11.62
N ALA A 3 -9.46 -10.04 -11.46
CA ALA A 3 -8.64 -9.57 -10.35
C ALA A 3 -9.28 -9.94 -9.00
N ARG A 4 -8.46 -10.30 -8.02
CA ARG A 4 -8.91 -10.55 -6.64
C ARG A 4 -9.21 -9.20 -5.98
N ILE A 5 -10.30 -9.11 -5.25
CA ILE A 5 -10.73 -7.86 -4.62
C ILE A 5 -11.01 -8.04 -3.13
N GLY A 6 -10.75 -7.00 -2.35
CA GLY A 6 -11.03 -6.99 -0.91
C GLY A 6 -10.91 -5.63 -0.28
N ALA A 7 -10.78 -5.60 1.05
CA ALA A 7 -10.80 -4.37 1.82
C ALA A 7 -9.74 -4.36 2.94
N HIS A 8 -9.40 -3.15 3.40
CA HIS A 8 -8.67 -2.96 4.64
C HIS A 8 -9.63 -3.17 5.83
N VAL A 9 -9.29 -4.08 6.73
CA VAL A 9 -10.19 -4.57 7.77
C VAL A 9 -9.53 -4.56 9.16
N ASP A 10 -10.33 -4.83 10.20
CA ASP A 10 -9.82 -5.00 11.55
C ASP A 10 -8.96 -6.27 11.67
N GLN A 11 -7.88 -6.18 12.43
CA GLN A 11 -6.90 -7.26 12.58
C GLN A 11 -7.33 -8.38 13.53
N ALA A 12 -8.41 -8.19 14.29
CA ALA A 12 -8.82 -9.17 15.32
C ALA A 12 -9.32 -10.47 14.68
N ASP A 13 -10.12 -10.37 13.64
CA ASP A 13 -10.58 -11.52 12.85
C ASP A 13 -10.72 -11.14 11.36
N PRO A 14 -9.61 -11.02 10.63
CA PRO A 14 -9.62 -10.59 9.24
C PRO A 14 -10.33 -11.58 8.30
N LEU A 15 -10.46 -12.85 8.70
CA LEU A 15 -11.15 -13.86 7.89
C LEU A 15 -12.67 -13.76 8.03
N ALA A 16 -13.19 -13.47 9.22
CA ALA A 16 -14.61 -13.14 9.40
C ALA A 16 -14.97 -11.86 8.64
N GLU A 17 -14.08 -10.86 8.65
CA GLU A 17 -14.23 -9.63 7.86
C GLU A 17 -14.26 -9.91 6.35
N ALA A 18 -13.38 -10.79 5.84
CA ALA A 18 -13.38 -11.24 4.45
C ALA A 18 -14.71 -11.92 4.09
N ALA A 19 -15.12 -12.89 4.91
CA ALA A 19 -16.35 -13.66 4.68
C ALA A 19 -17.60 -12.77 4.67
N SER A 20 -17.68 -11.75 5.56
CA SER A 20 -18.80 -10.82 5.62
C SER A 20 -18.95 -9.92 4.38
N ARG A 21 -17.88 -9.78 3.59
CA ARG A 21 -17.78 -8.94 2.39
C ARG A 21 -17.70 -9.76 1.09
N ASP A 22 -17.68 -11.08 1.19
CA ASP A 22 -17.40 -11.96 0.04
C ASP A 22 -16.10 -11.52 -0.67
N ALA A 23 -15.07 -11.24 0.13
CA ALA A 23 -13.80 -10.72 -0.34
C ALA A 23 -12.78 -11.85 -0.59
N ASP A 24 -11.99 -11.73 -1.66
CA ASP A 24 -10.94 -12.67 -2.03
C ASP A 24 -9.65 -12.45 -1.24
N LEU A 25 -9.49 -11.25 -0.70
CA LEU A 25 -8.31 -10.83 0.04
C LEU A 25 -8.66 -9.80 1.12
N VAL A 26 -7.77 -9.65 2.09
CA VAL A 26 -7.88 -8.60 3.10
C VAL A 26 -6.52 -7.97 3.36
N GLN A 27 -6.55 -6.68 3.68
CA GLN A 27 -5.41 -5.94 4.21
C GLN A 27 -5.70 -5.49 5.63
N PHE A 28 -4.70 -5.51 6.49
CA PHE A 28 -4.82 -5.08 7.88
C PHE A 28 -3.47 -4.66 8.47
N PHE A 29 -3.49 -4.03 9.64
CA PHE A 29 -2.28 -3.73 10.40
C PHE A 29 -1.93 -4.88 11.36
N LEU A 30 -0.64 -5.07 11.63
CA LEU A 30 -0.15 -5.97 12.68
C LEU A 30 0.07 -5.20 14.00
N GLY A 31 -0.98 -4.54 14.48
CA GLY A 31 -0.98 -3.72 15.70
C GLY A 31 -1.47 -2.29 15.43
N ASP A 32 -1.23 -1.39 16.38
CA ASP A 32 -1.61 0.02 16.27
C ASP A 32 -0.72 0.74 15.24
N PRO A 33 -1.27 1.27 14.12
CA PRO A 33 -0.49 1.90 13.06
C PRO A 33 0.20 3.21 13.47
N GLN A 34 -0.18 3.80 14.59
CA GLN A 34 0.45 5.01 15.14
C GLN A 34 1.50 4.70 16.21
N SER A 35 1.83 3.43 16.42
CA SER A 35 2.72 2.99 17.49
C SER A 35 4.07 2.50 16.98
N TRP A 36 5.13 2.75 17.74
CA TRP A 36 6.46 2.16 17.57
C TRP A 36 6.61 0.77 18.23
N LYS A 37 5.53 0.20 18.74
CA LYS A 37 5.55 -1.14 19.36
C LYS A 37 5.82 -2.21 18.31
N LYS A 38 6.44 -3.30 18.75
CA LYS A 38 6.65 -4.49 17.92
C LYS A 38 5.30 -4.99 17.38
N PRO A 39 5.19 -5.35 16.10
CA PRO A 39 3.96 -5.90 15.53
C PRO A 39 3.59 -7.22 16.20
N SER A 40 2.30 -7.52 16.21
CA SER A 40 1.74 -8.75 16.79
C SER A 40 0.48 -9.16 16.05
N VAL A 41 0.21 -10.46 16.02
CA VAL A 41 -1.02 -11.03 15.46
C VAL A 41 -2.09 -11.07 16.53
N ALA A 42 -3.22 -10.39 16.29
CA ALA A 42 -4.37 -10.37 17.22
C ALA A 42 -5.30 -11.58 17.03
N TYR A 43 -5.21 -12.27 15.89
CA TYR A 43 -6.03 -13.43 15.54
C TYR A 43 -5.93 -14.56 16.57
N ALA A 44 -7.06 -15.20 16.88
CA ALA A 44 -7.10 -16.31 17.82
C ALA A 44 -6.24 -17.49 17.33
N GLY A 45 -5.32 -17.95 18.18
CA GLY A 45 -4.36 -18.99 17.80
C GLY A 45 -3.06 -18.48 17.16
N GLY A 46 -2.95 -17.15 16.92
CA GLY A 46 -1.72 -16.51 16.47
C GLY A 46 -1.40 -16.71 14.99
N ALA A 47 -0.15 -16.46 14.60
CA ALA A 47 0.29 -16.41 13.22
C ALA A 47 0.06 -17.72 12.46
N ALA A 48 0.40 -18.85 13.06
CA ALA A 48 0.26 -20.16 12.41
C ALA A 48 -1.21 -20.54 12.13
N ALA A 49 -2.12 -20.20 13.07
CA ALA A 49 -3.55 -20.42 12.87
C ALA A 49 -4.10 -19.52 11.77
N LEU A 50 -3.78 -18.20 11.82
CA LEU A 50 -4.21 -17.27 10.78
C LEU A 50 -3.78 -17.72 9.38
N ARG A 51 -2.52 -18.14 9.23
CA ARG A 51 -2.01 -18.68 7.97
C ARG A 51 -2.80 -19.88 7.47
N ALA A 52 -2.97 -20.90 8.33
CA ALA A 52 -3.66 -22.13 7.97
C ALA A 52 -5.13 -21.89 7.61
N ASP A 53 -5.80 -21.03 8.36
CA ASP A 53 -7.21 -20.70 8.15
C ASP A 53 -7.41 -19.85 6.90
N ALA A 54 -6.50 -18.92 6.59
CA ALA A 54 -6.51 -18.12 5.36
C ALA A 54 -6.29 -19.02 4.11
N GLU A 55 -5.30 -19.92 4.18
CA GLU A 55 -5.05 -20.92 3.11
C GLU A 55 -6.29 -21.81 2.89
N ALA A 56 -6.93 -22.29 3.95
CA ALA A 56 -8.14 -23.11 3.87
C ALA A 56 -9.35 -22.32 3.31
N ALA A 57 -9.47 -21.05 3.63
CA ALA A 57 -10.53 -20.17 3.12
C ALA A 57 -10.24 -19.65 1.70
N GLY A 58 -9.01 -19.79 1.20
CA GLY A 58 -8.59 -19.22 -0.09
C GLY A 58 -8.52 -17.69 -0.08
N VAL A 59 -8.29 -17.08 1.08
CA VAL A 59 -8.20 -15.63 1.27
C VAL A 59 -6.74 -15.20 1.30
N ASP A 60 -6.35 -14.26 0.43
CA ASP A 60 -5.01 -13.66 0.46
C ASP A 60 -4.90 -12.60 1.55
N LEU A 61 -3.76 -12.60 2.24
CA LEU A 61 -3.47 -11.63 3.30
C LEU A 61 -2.46 -10.60 2.82
N TYR A 62 -2.74 -9.32 3.06
CA TYR A 62 -1.82 -8.21 2.88
C TYR A 62 -1.65 -7.46 4.20
N VAL A 63 -0.46 -6.93 4.44
CA VAL A 63 -0.16 -6.18 5.66
C VAL A 63 0.21 -4.75 5.29
N HIS A 64 -0.48 -3.78 5.87
CA HIS A 64 -0.04 -2.39 5.77
C HIS A 64 0.94 -2.09 6.92
N ALA A 65 2.09 -1.53 6.60
CA ALA A 65 3.08 -1.11 7.58
C ALA A 65 2.58 0.09 8.40
N PRO A 66 2.97 0.23 9.68
CA PRO A 66 2.57 1.36 10.51
C PRO A 66 2.91 2.72 9.91
N TYR A 67 2.00 3.69 10.01
CA TYR A 67 2.16 5.07 9.49
C TYR A 67 3.35 5.84 10.09
N VAL A 68 3.83 5.43 11.27
CA VAL A 68 5.00 6.06 11.89
C VAL A 68 6.30 5.78 11.15
N ILE A 69 6.32 4.79 10.25
CA ILE A 69 7.50 4.39 9.49
C ILE A 69 7.83 5.47 8.44
N ASN A 70 9.06 6.00 8.52
CA ASN A 70 9.63 6.87 7.50
C ASN A 70 11.11 6.53 7.29
N VAL A 71 11.39 5.61 6.38
CA VAL A 71 12.76 5.15 6.09
C VAL A 71 13.58 6.18 5.32
N ALA A 72 12.92 7.13 4.64
CA ALA A 72 13.57 8.23 3.93
C ALA A 72 14.20 9.27 4.88
N SER A 73 13.68 9.38 6.11
CA SER A 73 14.03 10.45 7.05
C SER A 73 15.54 10.62 7.24
N THR A 74 16.03 11.85 7.20
CA THR A 74 17.42 12.24 7.55
C THR A 74 17.68 12.14 9.05
N ASN A 75 16.60 12.18 9.87
CA ASN A 75 16.70 12.05 11.32
C ASN A 75 16.88 10.58 11.74
N ASN A 76 18.05 10.25 12.30
CA ASN A 76 18.37 8.91 12.79
C ASN A 76 17.40 8.39 13.87
N ARG A 77 16.76 9.29 14.65
CA ARG A 77 15.77 8.90 15.68
C ARG A 77 14.44 8.45 15.08
N ILE A 78 14.21 8.72 13.80
CA ILE A 78 13.06 8.26 13.02
C ILE A 78 13.49 7.10 12.12
N ARG A 79 14.52 7.29 11.31
CA ARG A 79 14.96 6.33 10.29
C ARG A 79 15.36 4.98 10.86
N ILE A 80 16.19 4.96 11.93
CA ILE A 80 16.67 3.70 12.51
C ILE A 80 15.51 2.87 13.10
N PRO A 81 14.61 3.43 13.94
CA PRO A 81 13.42 2.73 14.39
C PRO A 81 12.50 2.30 13.24
N SER A 82 12.36 3.13 12.19
CA SER A 82 11.54 2.80 11.01
C SER A 82 12.03 1.53 10.32
N ARG A 83 13.32 1.42 10.03
CA ARG A 83 13.90 0.22 9.42
C ARG A 83 13.73 -1.02 10.29
N LYS A 84 13.92 -0.87 11.60
CA LYS A 84 13.72 -1.97 12.56
C LYS A 84 12.25 -2.43 12.59
N LEU A 85 11.31 -1.49 12.64
CA LEU A 85 9.88 -1.80 12.70
C LEU A 85 9.42 -2.42 11.37
N LEU A 86 9.89 -1.90 10.23
CA LEU A 86 9.60 -2.47 8.90
C LEU A 86 10.11 -3.90 8.79
N GLN A 87 11.35 -4.20 9.23
CA GLN A 87 11.87 -5.56 9.26
C GLN A 87 11.01 -6.49 10.13
N GLN A 88 10.58 -6.02 11.29
CA GLN A 88 9.72 -6.81 12.17
C GLN A 88 8.35 -7.08 11.54
N THR A 89 7.81 -6.10 10.79
CA THR A 89 6.55 -6.24 10.06
C THR A 89 6.69 -7.26 8.92
N LEU A 90 7.76 -7.16 8.11
CA LEU A 90 8.05 -8.12 7.03
C LEU A 90 8.21 -9.55 7.57
N SER A 91 8.95 -9.73 8.67
CA SER A 91 9.16 -11.05 9.27
C SER A 91 7.83 -11.65 9.77
N LEU A 92 6.99 -10.87 10.44
CA LEU A 92 5.70 -11.37 10.93
C LEU A 92 4.69 -11.59 9.79
N ALA A 93 4.75 -10.77 8.74
CA ALA A 93 3.96 -10.95 7.51
C ALA A 93 4.32 -12.29 6.83
N ALA A 94 5.60 -12.65 6.79
CA ALA A 94 6.05 -13.95 6.30
C ALA A 94 5.50 -15.12 7.14
N GLU A 95 5.49 -14.98 8.47
CA GLU A 95 4.95 -16.00 9.38
C GLU A 95 3.46 -16.29 9.13
N ILE A 96 2.66 -15.25 8.84
CA ILE A 96 1.23 -15.39 8.52
C ILE A 96 0.95 -15.76 7.06
N GLY A 97 1.97 -15.84 6.21
CA GLY A 97 1.82 -16.15 4.78
C GLY A 97 1.23 -15.01 3.96
N ALA A 98 1.49 -13.75 4.35
CA ALA A 98 1.03 -12.59 3.59
C ALA A 98 1.66 -12.54 2.19
N GLN A 99 0.91 -12.01 1.21
CA GLN A 99 1.35 -11.83 -0.17
C GLN A 99 2.26 -10.60 -0.35
N GLY A 100 2.22 -9.65 0.59
CA GLY A 100 3.07 -8.47 0.58
C GLY A 100 2.85 -7.56 1.79
N VAL A 101 3.81 -6.65 1.99
CA VAL A 101 3.76 -5.58 2.99
C VAL A 101 3.77 -4.24 2.28
N ILE A 102 2.72 -3.45 2.45
CA ILE A 102 2.60 -2.11 1.90
C ILE A 102 3.29 -1.11 2.83
N VAL A 103 4.07 -0.21 2.27
CA VAL A 103 4.75 0.85 3.02
C VAL A 103 4.76 2.15 2.22
N HIS A 104 4.38 3.26 2.86
CA HIS A 104 4.45 4.58 2.24
C HIS A 104 5.88 4.97 1.84
N GLY A 105 6.05 5.68 0.73
CA GLY A 105 7.34 6.16 0.26
C GLY A 105 8.10 7.06 1.25
N GLY A 106 7.40 7.61 2.25
CA GLY A 106 7.99 8.49 3.26
C GLY A 106 8.47 9.83 2.67
N HIS A 107 9.19 10.61 3.48
CA HIS A 107 9.61 11.95 3.11
C HIS A 107 10.87 12.39 3.86
N VAL A 108 11.55 13.39 3.32
CA VAL A 108 12.51 14.22 4.06
C VAL A 108 11.87 15.57 4.38
N THR A 109 12.45 16.33 5.33
CA THR A 109 11.92 17.66 5.66
C THR A 109 12.15 18.65 4.51
N ALA A 110 11.47 19.81 4.55
CA ALA A 110 11.60 20.82 3.49
C ALA A 110 13.03 21.39 3.38
N ASP A 111 13.78 21.37 4.47
CA ASP A 111 15.15 21.88 4.55
C ASP A 111 16.22 20.84 4.18
N ASP A 112 15.84 19.57 4.02
CA ASP A 112 16.75 18.50 3.67
C ASP A 112 16.89 18.32 2.15
N ASP A 113 18.04 17.82 1.73
CA ASP A 113 18.24 17.38 0.34
C ASP A 113 17.45 16.08 0.07
N PRO A 114 16.53 16.06 -0.90
CA PRO A 114 15.77 14.86 -1.27
C PRO A 114 16.68 13.64 -1.62
N SER A 115 17.88 13.88 -2.16
CA SER A 115 18.84 12.82 -2.48
C SER A 115 19.23 11.98 -1.26
N ALA A 116 19.22 12.58 -0.07
CA ALA A 116 19.46 11.84 1.18
C ALA A 116 18.33 10.83 1.48
N GLY A 117 17.08 11.17 1.15
CA GLY A 117 15.95 10.26 1.28
C GLY A 117 16.03 9.08 0.32
N LEU A 118 16.44 9.33 -0.92
CA LEU A 118 16.66 8.31 -1.95
C LEU A 118 17.77 7.32 -1.53
N ASP A 119 18.91 7.84 -1.07
CA ASP A 119 20.01 6.99 -0.55
C ASP A 119 19.61 6.21 0.70
N ASN A 120 18.78 6.80 1.56
CA ASN A 120 18.23 6.09 2.71
C ASN A 120 17.32 4.93 2.31
N TRP A 121 16.51 5.08 1.26
CA TRP A 121 15.71 4.00 0.69
C TRP A 121 16.59 2.89 0.10
N ARG A 122 17.58 3.23 -0.73
CA ARG A 122 18.54 2.26 -1.27
C ARG A 122 19.18 1.42 -0.16
N LYS A 123 19.73 2.09 0.88
CA LYS A 123 20.32 1.42 2.05
C LYS A 123 19.30 0.63 2.88
N CYS A 124 18.01 1.00 2.82
CA CYS A 124 16.97 0.23 3.47
C CYS A 124 16.72 -1.08 2.74
N VAL A 125 16.54 -1.06 1.43
CA VAL A 125 16.36 -2.26 0.60
C VAL A 125 17.56 -3.21 0.77
N GLU A 126 18.80 -2.70 0.66
CA GLU A 126 20.02 -3.51 0.84
C GLU A 126 20.15 -4.17 2.23
N GLY A 127 19.55 -3.58 3.25
CA GLY A 127 19.70 -4.03 4.63
C GLY A 127 18.53 -4.84 5.19
N LEU A 128 17.43 -4.98 4.44
CA LEU A 128 16.25 -5.75 4.86
C LEU A 128 16.34 -7.20 4.37
N ASP A 129 15.84 -8.11 5.19
CA ASP A 129 15.46 -9.46 4.77
C ASP A 129 14.03 -9.42 4.25
N LEU A 130 13.89 -9.47 2.93
CA LEU A 130 12.61 -9.37 2.23
C LEU A 130 12.00 -10.77 2.05
N ALA A 131 11.62 -11.40 3.17
CA ALA A 131 11.00 -12.73 3.18
C ALA A 131 9.60 -12.75 2.54
N VAL A 132 8.99 -11.58 2.32
CA VAL A 132 7.79 -11.34 1.51
C VAL A 132 8.00 -10.07 0.69
N PRO A 133 7.31 -9.88 -0.45
CA PRO A 133 7.38 -8.66 -1.22
C PRO A 133 7.08 -7.41 -0.38
N MET A 134 7.90 -6.37 -0.56
CA MET A 134 7.66 -5.05 0.02
C MET A 134 7.12 -4.13 -1.07
N LEU A 135 5.89 -3.63 -0.91
CA LEU A 135 5.20 -2.79 -1.89
C LEU A 135 5.30 -1.32 -1.45
N ILE A 136 6.08 -0.53 -2.17
CA ILE A 136 6.15 0.91 -1.92
C ILE A 136 4.90 1.55 -2.50
N GLU A 137 4.22 2.35 -1.67
CA GLU A 137 2.99 3.03 -2.05
C GLU A 137 3.24 4.50 -2.38
N ASN A 138 2.58 5.00 -3.45
CA ASN A 138 2.52 6.44 -3.70
C ASN A 138 1.77 7.17 -2.58
N THR A 139 2.10 8.44 -2.36
CA THR A 139 1.57 9.23 -1.23
C THR A 139 0.88 10.50 -1.70
N ALA A 140 -0.17 10.92 -0.96
CA ALA A 140 -1.00 12.07 -1.30
C ALA A 140 -0.25 13.42 -1.21
N GLY A 141 0.49 13.63 -0.13
CA GLY A 141 1.02 14.92 0.27
C GLY A 141 2.50 14.92 0.66
N GLY A 142 2.96 16.08 1.14
CA GLY A 142 4.36 16.29 1.55
C GLY A 142 5.22 16.94 0.45
N THR A 143 5.98 17.97 0.81
CA THR A 143 6.80 18.73 -0.16
C THR A 143 7.91 17.87 -0.75
N ASN A 144 8.59 17.10 0.08
CA ASN A 144 9.71 16.23 -0.28
C ASN A 144 9.36 14.75 -0.02
N ALA A 145 8.12 14.36 -0.35
CA ALA A 145 7.71 12.96 -0.31
C ALA A 145 8.32 12.18 -1.47
N MET A 146 8.88 10.99 -1.17
CA MET A 146 9.68 10.22 -2.13
C MET A 146 8.84 9.60 -3.25
N ALA A 147 7.57 9.29 -3.01
CA ALA A 147 6.67 8.64 -3.97
C ALA A 147 5.38 9.43 -4.24
N ARG A 148 5.39 10.77 -4.13
CA ARG A 148 4.19 11.59 -4.32
C ARG A 148 3.89 11.86 -5.80
N ARG A 149 4.89 12.25 -6.56
CA ARG A 149 4.78 12.58 -7.99
C ARG A 149 5.47 11.50 -8.81
N LEU A 150 5.02 11.28 -10.04
CA LEU A 150 5.70 10.34 -10.94
C LEU A 150 7.18 10.65 -11.10
N SER A 151 7.55 11.94 -11.16
CA SER A 151 8.96 12.35 -11.26
C SER A 151 9.79 12.03 -10.01
N THR A 152 9.20 12.06 -8.80
CA THR A 152 9.89 11.66 -7.57
C THR A 152 9.89 10.14 -7.41
N LEU A 153 8.84 9.46 -7.88
CA LEU A 153 8.78 8.00 -7.96
C LEU A 153 9.87 7.45 -8.89
N GLU A 154 10.08 8.04 -10.05
CA GLU A 154 11.15 7.68 -10.99
C GLU A 154 12.53 7.77 -10.31
N GLN A 155 12.81 8.89 -9.64
CA GLN A 155 14.06 9.05 -8.89
C GLN A 155 14.23 8.02 -7.77
N LEU A 156 13.14 7.68 -7.07
CA LEU A 156 13.16 6.65 -6.03
C LEU A 156 13.47 5.27 -6.65
N TRP A 157 12.80 4.93 -7.74
CA TRP A 157 13.02 3.64 -8.44
C TRP A 157 14.43 3.52 -8.99
N ASP A 158 14.95 4.57 -9.61
CA ASP A 158 16.33 4.63 -10.05
C ASP A 158 17.33 4.40 -8.90
N ALA A 159 17.07 5.03 -7.75
CA ALA A 159 17.96 4.90 -6.59
C ALA A 159 17.97 3.50 -5.99
N ILE A 160 16.82 2.79 -5.97
CA ILE A 160 16.72 1.46 -5.35
C ILE A 160 16.98 0.32 -6.33
N SER A 161 16.90 0.55 -7.65
CA SER A 161 17.03 -0.50 -8.68
C SER A 161 18.38 -1.23 -8.66
N ALA A 162 19.43 -0.58 -8.17
CA ALA A 162 20.76 -1.18 -8.03
C ALA A 162 20.97 -1.88 -6.69
N ALA A 163 20.00 -1.82 -5.76
CA ALA A 163 20.13 -2.44 -4.45
C ALA A 163 19.94 -3.97 -4.54
N SER A 164 20.71 -4.73 -3.78
CA SER A 164 20.44 -6.15 -3.60
C SER A 164 19.09 -6.33 -2.88
N GLY A 165 18.23 -7.25 -3.39
CA GLY A 165 16.86 -7.44 -2.90
C GLY A 165 15.82 -6.59 -3.63
N PHE A 166 16.20 -5.78 -4.61
CA PHE A 166 15.24 -4.98 -5.39
C PHE A 166 14.19 -5.84 -6.11
N GLU A 167 14.52 -7.06 -6.47
CA GLU A 167 13.61 -8.04 -7.09
C GLU A 167 12.37 -8.35 -6.24
N GLU A 168 12.45 -8.15 -4.91
CA GLU A 168 11.35 -8.34 -3.95
C GLU A 168 10.64 -7.01 -3.62
N VAL A 169 11.02 -5.91 -4.29
CA VAL A 169 10.33 -4.62 -4.16
C VAL A 169 9.32 -4.46 -5.27
N GLY A 170 8.07 -4.24 -4.88
CA GLY A 170 6.96 -3.97 -5.78
C GLY A 170 6.35 -2.59 -5.54
N PHE A 171 5.25 -2.32 -6.23
CA PHE A 171 4.54 -1.06 -6.16
C PHE A 171 3.06 -1.25 -5.82
N CYS A 172 2.56 -0.46 -4.88
CA CYS A 172 1.15 -0.30 -4.58
C CYS A 172 0.67 1.05 -5.13
N LEU A 173 -0.32 1.01 -6.03
CA LEU A 173 -0.90 2.21 -6.64
C LEU A 173 -2.18 2.61 -5.90
N ASP A 174 -2.14 3.72 -5.14
CA ASP A 174 -3.32 4.33 -4.54
C ASP A 174 -3.90 5.44 -5.42
N THR A 175 -5.19 5.33 -5.76
CA THR A 175 -5.90 6.26 -6.65
C THR A 175 -6.27 7.57 -5.96
N CYS A 176 -6.61 7.55 -4.67
CA CYS A 176 -6.83 8.76 -3.87
C CYS A 176 -5.53 9.56 -3.73
N HIS A 177 -4.43 8.87 -3.43
CA HIS A 177 -3.12 9.51 -3.31
C HIS A 177 -2.65 10.11 -4.63
N ALA A 178 -2.84 9.42 -5.76
CA ALA A 178 -2.52 9.96 -7.08
C ALA A 178 -3.33 11.23 -7.37
N HIS A 179 -4.65 11.18 -7.19
CA HIS A 179 -5.54 12.34 -7.33
C HIS A 179 -5.11 13.51 -6.40
N ALA A 180 -4.87 13.22 -5.12
CA ALA A 180 -4.44 14.23 -4.16
C ALA A 180 -3.03 14.77 -4.46
N ALA A 181 -2.16 13.98 -5.03
CA ALA A 181 -0.87 14.44 -5.54
C ALA A 181 -0.99 15.30 -6.79
N GLY A 182 -2.11 15.26 -7.52
CA GLY A 182 -2.34 15.97 -8.77
C GLY A 182 -1.81 15.22 -9.98
N GLU A 183 -1.89 13.89 -9.94
CA GLU A 183 -1.65 12.99 -11.06
C GLU A 183 -2.99 12.53 -11.64
N GLU A 184 -3.22 12.76 -12.92
CA GLU A 184 -4.43 12.31 -13.62
C GLU A 184 -4.48 10.77 -13.64
N LEU A 185 -5.66 10.18 -13.39
CA LEU A 185 -5.81 8.73 -13.41
C LEU A 185 -5.82 8.14 -14.82
N ALA A 186 -6.31 8.88 -15.81
CA ALA A 186 -6.28 8.45 -17.21
C ALA A 186 -4.83 8.16 -17.66
N GLY A 187 -4.57 6.94 -18.15
CA GLY A 187 -3.25 6.45 -18.53
C GLY A 187 -2.24 6.35 -17.39
N LEU A 188 -2.68 6.39 -16.13
CA LEU A 188 -1.78 6.35 -14.97
C LEU A 188 -1.05 5.01 -14.84
N VAL A 189 -1.74 3.91 -15.10
CA VAL A 189 -1.16 2.55 -15.04
C VAL A 189 0.02 2.42 -16.00
N GLU A 190 -0.12 2.91 -17.23
CA GLU A 190 0.96 2.90 -18.22
C GLU A 190 2.16 3.74 -17.76
N ARG A 191 1.89 4.97 -17.26
CA ARG A 191 2.94 5.88 -16.78
C ARG A 191 3.68 5.32 -15.54
N VAL A 192 2.95 4.72 -14.60
CA VAL A 192 3.55 4.08 -13.42
C VAL A 192 4.34 2.85 -13.84
N SER A 193 3.77 1.98 -14.68
CA SER A 193 4.45 0.76 -15.13
C SER A 193 5.71 1.05 -15.95
N ALA A 194 5.76 2.18 -16.67
CA ALA A 194 6.98 2.62 -17.34
C ALA A 194 8.13 2.94 -16.36
N ILE A 195 7.80 3.36 -15.13
CA ILE A 195 8.77 3.66 -14.07
C ILE A 195 9.12 2.40 -13.26
N THR A 196 8.08 1.70 -12.76
CA THR A 196 8.24 0.63 -11.77
C THR A 196 8.40 -0.75 -12.39
N GLY A 197 8.06 -0.91 -13.67
CA GLY A 197 8.02 -2.17 -14.39
C GLY A 197 6.81 -3.05 -14.04
N ARG A 198 6.11 -2.77 -12.93
CA ARG A 198 4.99 -3.57 -12.41
C ARG A 198 4.11 -2.76 -11.45
N ILE A 199 2.87 -3.20 -11.29
CA ILE A 199 1.97 -2.83 -10.19
C ILE A 199 1.55 -4.13 -9.53
N ASP A 200 1.73 -4.24 -8.22
CA ASP A 200 1.51 -5.49 -7.47
C ASP A 200 0.23 -5.46 -6.64
N LEU A 201 -0.26 -4.26 -6.33
CA LEU A 201 -1.51 -4.02 -5.63
C LEU A 201 -2.08 -2.66 -6.06
N VAL A 202 -3.39 -2.55 -6.07
CA VAL A 202 -4.09 -1.28 -6.24
C VAL A 202 -4.88 -0.98 -4.97
N HIS A 203 -4.69 0.19 -4.37
CA HIS A 203 -5.63 0.77 -3.43
C HIS A 203 -6.64 1.61 -4.23
N ALA A 204 -7.84 1.07 -4.41
CA ALA A 204 -8.91 1.72 -5.16
C ALA A 204 -9.74 2.60 -4.21
N ASN A 205 -9.33 3.84 -4.04
CA ASN A 205 -9.90 4.78 -3.09
C ASN A 205 -10.39 6.05 -3.79
N ASP A 206 -11.57 6.56 -3.38
CA ASP A 206 -12.05 7.89 -3.73
C ASP A 206 -11.59 8.92 -2.68
N SER A 207 -11.53 10.19 -3.04
CA SER A 207 -11.05 11.27 -2.20
C SER A 207 -12.15 12.27 -1.86
N ARG A 208 -12.22 12.68 -0.58
CA ARG A 208 -13.09 13.80 -0.15
C ARG A 208 -12.64 15.14 -0.72
N ASP A 209 -11.37 15.25 -1.06
CA ASP A 209 -10.72 16.50 -1.41
C ASP A 209 -10.50 16.63 -2.91
N GLY A 210 -10.37 17.86 -3.37
CA GLY A 210 -10.16 18.16 -4.77
C GLY A 210 -8.78 17.72 -5.28
N PHE A 211 -8.67 17.63 -6.60
CA PHE A 211 -7.46 17.31 -7.32
C PHE A 211 -6.26 18.20 -6.90
N GLY A 212 -5.14 17.57 -6.60
CA GLY A 212 -3.91 18.26 -6.20
C GLY A 212 -3.91 18.81 -4.77
N SER A 213 -4.90 18.47 -3.95
CA SER A 213 -5.06 18.95 -2.57
C SER A 213 -3.90 18.59 -1.63
N GLY A 214 -3.23 17.47 -1.89
CA GLY A 214 -2.23 16.90 -0.98
C GLY A 214 -2.82 16.26 0.28
N ALA A 215 -4.14 16.09 0.35
CA ALA A 215 -4.85 15.54 1.50
C ALA A 215 -5.15 14.05 1.29
N ASP A 216 -4.77 13.24 2.27
CA ASP A 216 -5.07 11.82 2.34
C ASP A 216 -6.35 11.64 3.17
N ARG A 217 -7.51 11.62 2.48
CA ARG A 217 -8.81 11.42 3.11
C ARG A 217 -9.75 10.63 2.21
N HIS A 218 -9.81 9.33 2.44
CA HIS A 218 -10.63 8.42 1.67
C HIS A 218 -12.13 8.60 1.92
N THR A 219 -12.93 8.23 0.93
CA THR A 219 -14.38 8.11 1.01
C THR A 219 -14.87 6.97 0.12
N THR A 220 -16.12 6.54 0.31
CA THR A 220 -16.78 5.52 -0.51
C THR A 220 -16.73 5.88 -1.99
N LEU A 221 -16.47 4.91 -2.84
CA LEU A 221 -16.34 5.10 -4.29
C LEU A 221 -17.58 5.78 -4.89
N GLY A 222 -17.37 6.86 -5.63
CA GLY A 222 -18.43 7.67 -6.23
C GLY A 222 -19.06 8.69 -5.29
N GLN A 223 -18.56 8.83 -4.07
CA GLN A 223 -19.02 9.87 -3.13
C GLN A 223 -17.99 11.00 -2.93
N GLY A 224 -16.88 10.93 -3.64
CA GLY A 224 -15.78 11.90 -3.54
C GLY A 224 -15.57 12.73 -4.80
N GLN A 225 -14.31 13.08 -5.03
CA GLN A 225 -13.87 14.00 -6.08
C GLN A 225 -12.99 13.33 -7.14
N VAL A 226 -12.71 12.02 -6.99
CA VAL A 226 -11.89 11.27 -7.96
C VAL A 226 -12.72 11.05 -9.24
N ASP A 227 -12.09 11.20 -10.40
CA ASP A 227 -12.69 10.82 -11.67
C ASP A 227 -12.94 9.30 -11.71
N LEU A 228 -14.20 8.91 -11.68
CA LEU A 228 -14.61 7.49 -11.65
C LEU A 228 -14.29 6.74 -12.95
N ASP A 229 -14.29 7.41 -14.08
CA ASP A 229 -13.94 6.78 -15.35
C ASP A 229 -12.45 6.45 -15.37
N GLY A 230 -11.61 7.38 -14.90
CA GLY A 230 -10.19 7.15 -14.70
C GLY A 230 -9.88 6.10 -13.64
N LEU A 231 -10.64 6.06 -12.53
CA LEU A 231 -10.51 5.02 -11.52
C LEU A 231 -10.88 3.63 -12.09
N ALA A 232 -11.95 3.54 -12.87
CA ALA A 232 -12.34 2.32 -13.56
C ALA A 232 -11.27 1.86 -14.56
N GLU A 233 -10.63 2.79 -15.28
CA GLU A 233 -9.51 2.48 -16.17
C GLU A 233 -8.33 1.89 -15.38
N VAL A 234 -7.93 2.49 -14.24
CA VAL A 234 -6.88 1.96 -13.37
C VAL A 234 -7.21 0.53 -12.93
N VAL A 235 -8.43 0.30 -12.42
CA VAL A 235 -8.90 -1.00 -11.93
C VAL A 235 -8.82 -2.08 -13.01
N ARG A 236 -9.21 -1.75 -14.25
CA ARG A 236 -9.21 -2.71 -15.38
C ARG A 236 -7.81 -2.98 -15.93
N SER A 237 -6.94 -1.97 -15.93
CA SER A 237 -5.65 -2.04 -16.64
C SER A 237 -4.47 -2.46 -15.76
N ALA A 238 -4.57 -2.31 -14.44
CA ALA A 238 -3.45 -2.63 -13.54
C ALA A 238 -3.08 -4.11 -13.52
N GLY A 239 -4.03 -5.02 -13.74
CA GLY A 239 -3.77 -6.46 -13.73
C GLY A 239 -3.33 -7.01 -12.36
N ALA A 240 -3.54 -6.25 -11.30
CA ALA A 240 -3.14 -6.52 -9.93
C ALA A 240 -4.36 -6.77 -9.01
N PRO A 241 -4.20 -7.38 -7.84
CA PRO A 241 -5.23 -7.42 -6.80
C PRO A 241 -5.61 -6.01 -6.34
N ILE A 242 -6.84 -5.87 -5.81
CA ILE A 242 -7.41 -4.56 -5.47
C ILE A 242 -7.93 -4.57 -4.03
N VAL A 243 -7.54 -3.54 -3.27
CA VAL A 243 -8.02 -3.28 -1.90
C VAL A 243 -8.74 -1.94 -1.88
N VAL A 244 -9.86 -1.84 -1.17
CA VAL A 244 -10.46 -0.57 -0.76
C VAL A 244 -10.08 -0.25 0.69
N GLU A 245 -9.72 1.00 0.96
CA GLU A 245 -9.43 1.52 2.31
C GLU A 245 -10.41 2.63 2.71
N THR A 246 -11.55 2.61 2.09
CA THR A 246 -12.67 3.50 2.32
C THR A 246 -13.31 3.24 3.70
N PRO A 247 -14.21 4.11 4.22
CA PRO A 247 -14.92 3.82 5.46
C PRO A 247 -15.67 2.48 5.41
N GLY A 248 -15.55 1.68 6.47
CA GLY A 248 -16.03 0.29 6.51
C GLY A 248 -17.52 0.09 6.21
N GLU A 249 -18.37 1.08 6.49
CA GLU A 249 -19.78 1.08 6.12
C GLU A 249 -20.02 1.12 4.61
N GLY A 250 -19.05 1.58 3.82
CA GLY A 250 -19.10 1.64 2.34
C GLY A 250 -18.53 0.41 1.64
N HIS A 251 -17.81 -0.47 2.34
CA HIS A 251 -17.06 -1.57 1.71
C HIS A 251 -17.92 -2.47 0.80
N LEU A 252 -19.16 -2.80 1.19
CA LEU A 252 -20.01 -3.65 0.37
C LEU A 252 -20.40 -2.99 -0.96
N ASP A 253 -20.69 -1.70 -0.94
CA ASP A 253 -21.01 -0.92 -2.14
C ASP A 253 -19.77 -0.77 -3.03
N ASP A 254 -18.61 -0.51 -2.43
CA ASP A 254 -17.33 -0.39 -3.13
C ASP A 254 -16.94 -1.70 -3.83
N LEU A 255 -16.99 -2.82 -3.11
CA LEU A 255 -16.71 -4.13 -3.69
C LEU A 255 -17.72 -4.51 -4.78
N ALA A 256 -19.00 -4.16 -4.62
CA ALA A 256 -20.00 -4.35 -5.66
C ALA A 256 -19.72 -3.48 -6.91
N TRP A 257 -19.24 -2.25 -6.71
CA TRP A 257 -18.80 -1.39 -7.81
C TRP A 257 -17.60 -1.99 -8.54
N LEU A 258 -16.56 -2.43 -7.81
CA LEU A 258 -15.40 -3.09 -8.39
C LEU A 258 -15.74 -4.32 -9.20
N ARG A 259 -16.64 -5.19 -8.69
CA ARG A 259 -17.11 -6.37 -9.44
C ARG A 259 -17.78 -6.01 -10.76
N ARG A 260 -18.60 -4.95 -10.78
CA ARG A 260 -19.22 -4.47 -12.03
C ARG A 260 -18.17 -3.99 -13.02
N VAL A 261 -17.23 -3.14 -12.56
CA VAL A 261 -16.16 -2.57 -13.40
C VAL A 261 -15.28 -3.65 -14.01
N LEU A 262 -14.99 -4.72 -13.27
CA LEU A 262 -14.14 -5.83 -13.72
C LEU A 262 -14.88 -6.85 -14.61
N ALA A 263 -16.21 -6.83 -14.64
CA ALA A 263 -17.03 -7.71 -15.48
C ALA A 263 -17.25 -7.15 -16.89
N ASP A 264 -17.11 -5.82 -17.07
CA ASP A 264 -17.24 -5.09 -18.35
C ASP A 264 -15.93 -5.14 -19.17
#